data_c5cde5fdd2b3789067d44155a4c6e844
#
_entry.id   c5cde5fdd2b3789067d44155a4c6e844
#
_cell.length_a   1.000
_cell.length_b   1.000
_cell.length_c   1.000
_cell.angle_alpha   90.00
_cell.angle_beta   90.00
_cell.angle_gamma   90.00
#
_symmetry.space_group_name_H-M   'P 1'
#
loop_
_entity.id
_entity.type
_entity.pdbx_description
1 polymer ?
#
loop_
_entity_poly.entity_id
_entity_poly.type
_entity_poly.pdbx_seq_one_letter_code
_entity_poly.pdbx_strand_id
1 'polypeptide(L)'
;MKKTLSVAAVWAVCALPAFACERPTAPTSIPDGKTSSMEEMMAAKRTVDAFKKSMEEYLACEKSSAKQTAAHAELEKVADRFNAEVRAFKAKG
;
A
#
# COMPACT_ATOMS: atom_id res chain seq x y z
N MET A 1 -3.07 -39.69 27.91
CA MET A 1 -2.91 -39.26 27.58
C MET A 1 -2.73 -38.52 26.98
N LYS A 2 -2.61 -38.28 26.73
CA LYS A 2 -2.34 -37.66 26.30
C LYS A 2 -2.29 -36.83 25.63
N LYS A 3 -2.16 -36.51 25.43
CA LYS A 3 -2.04 -35.78 24.85
C LYS A 3 -1.78 -34.92 24.38
N THR A 4 -1.51 -34.66 24.33
CA THR A 4 -1.22 -33.93 23.92
C THR A 4 -0.93 -33.17 23.35
N LEU A 5 -0.65 -32.87 23.06
CA LEU A 5 -0.28 -32.14 22.53
C LEU A 5 -0.18 -31.51 21.73
N SER A 6 0.13 -31.29 21.39
CA SER A 6 0.31 -30.82 20.66
C SER A 6 0.12 -29.87 20.16
N VAL A 7 -0.03 -29.50 19.79
CA VAL A 7 -0.28 -28.60 19.43
C VAL A 7 0.31 -27.70 19.21
N ALA A 8 0.67 -27.40 19.50
CA ALA A 8 1.38 -26.49 19.44
C ALA A 8 1.84 -26.17 18.36
N ALA A 9 2.09 -26.64 17.89
CA ALA A 9 2.63 -26.42 16.82
C ALA A 9 2.32 -25.39 16.22
N VAL A 10 1.59 -25.18 16.02
CA VAL A 10 1.16 -24.30 15.39
C VAL A 10 1.75 -23.16 15.39
N TRP A 11 2.12 -22.59 16.16
CA TRP A 11 2.56 -21.41 16.11
C TRP A 11 3.61 -21.15 15.43
N ALA A 12 4.05 -21.77 15.26
CA ALA A 12 5.16 -21.59 14.65
C ALA A 12 4.90 -20.82 13.52
N VAL A 13 4.01 -20.99 13.03
CA VAL A 13 3.64 -20.39 12.02
C VAL A 13 3.83 -19.09 12.04
N CYS A 14 3.65 -18.52 12.91
CA CYS A 14 3.69 -17.24 12.89
C CYS A 14 4.89 -16.68 12.44
N ALA A 15 5.76 -17.28 12.48
CA ALA A 15 6.92 -16.74 12.15
C ALA A 15 7.03 -16.28 10.84
N LEU A 16 6.37 -16.73 10.03
CA LEU A 16 6.49 -16.39 8.81
C LEU A 16 6.49 -15.08 8.44
N PRO A 17 5.90 -14.31 8.89
CA PRO A 17 5.79 -13.03 8.45
C PRO A 17 7.06 -12.40 8.17
N ALA A 18 7.97 -12.83 8.75
CA ALA A 18 9.17 -12.24 8.58
C ALA A 18 9.59 -12.07 7.21
N PHE A 19 9.11 -12.77 6.35
CA PHE A 19 9.59 -12.64 5.11
C PHE A 19 8.88 -11.74 4.41
N ALA A 20 8.05 -11.10 4.90
CA ALA A 20 7.28 -10.35 4.17
C ALA A 20 7.77 -9.02 3.80
N CYS A 21 8.86 -8.74 3.41
CA CYS A 21 9.22 -7.49 2.79
C CYS A 21 8.79 -7.53 1.35
N GLU A 22 7.48 -7.63 1.15
CA GLU A 22 6.99 -7.64 -0.19
C GLU A 22 6.61 -6.26 -0.60
N ARG A 23 7.07 -5.84 -1.76
CA ARG A 23 6.75 -4.52 -2.25
C ARG A 23 5.29 -4.45 -2.65
N PRO A 24 4.54 -3.51 -2.12
CA PRO A 24 3.13 -3.39 -2.49
C PRO A 24 2.97 -2.99 -3.95
N THR A 25 1.87 -3.41 -4.53
CA THR A 25 1.56 -3.08 -5.92
C THR A 25 0.89 -1.72 -5.95
N ALA A 26 1.40 -0.85 -6.80
CA ALA A 26 0.83 0.49 -6.93
C ALA A 26 -0.57 0.42 -7.55
N PRO A 27 -1.46 1.31 -7.15
CA PRO A 27 -2.77 1.37 -7.79
C PRO A 27 -2.60 1.74 -9.26
N THR A 28 -3.28 1.00 -10.12
CA THR A 28 -3.17 1.24 -11.55
C THR A 28 -4.27 2.13 -12.07
N SER A 29 -5.32 2.33 -11.26
CA SER A 29 -6.47 3.01 -11.74
C SER A 29 -6.77 4.16 -10.82
N ILE A 30 -6.27 5.31 -11.14
CA ILE A 30 -6.60 6.53 -10.42
C ILE A 30 -7.62 7.27 -11.27
N PRO A 31 -8.78 7.59 -10.72
CA PRO A 31 -9.85 8.17 -11.54
C PRO A 31 -9.51 9.56 -12.04
N ASP A 32 -10.14 9.92 -13.14
CA ASP A 32 -9.97 11.24 -13.73
C ASP A 32 -10.78 12.21 -12.87
N GLY A 33 -10.12 13.17 -12.27
CA GLY A 33 -10.79 14.14 -11.41
C GLY A 33 -11.84 14.96 -12.11
N LYS A 34 -11.70 15.16 -13.41
CA LYS A 34 -12.66 15.96 -14.16
C LYS A 34 -14.00 15.27 -14.30
N THR A 35 -14.02 13.96 -14.33
CA THR A 35 -15.25 13.22 -14.60
C THR A 35 -15.74 12.38 -13.43
N SER A 36 -14.96 12.32 -12.36
CA SER A 36 -15.32 11.46 -11.24
C SER A 36 -16.21 12.14 -10.22
N SER A 37 -16.99 11.33 -9.52
CA SER A 37 -17.82 11.84 -8.44
C SER A 37 -16.99 11.98 -7.16
N MET A 38 -17.54 12.66 -6.20
CA MET A 38 -16.92 12.78 -4.89
C MET A 38 -16.68 11.40 -4.28
N GLU A 39 -17.64 10.51 -4.43
CA GLU A 39 -17.50 9.15 -3.87
C GLU A 39 -16.36 8.40 -4.52
N GLU A 40 -16.20 8.57 -5.82
CA GLU A 40 -15.10 7.92 -6.53
C GLU A 40 -13.76 8.48 -6.08
N MET A 41 -13.69 9.78 -5.87
CA MET A 41 -12.47 10.41 -5.42
C MET A 41 -12.14 9.98 -3.98
N MET A 42 -13.15 9.84 -3.12
CA MET A 42 -12.91 9.37 -1.76
C MET A 42 -12.46 7.91 -1.73
N ALA A 43 -13.01 7.09 -2.60
CA ALA A 43 -12.56 5.69 -2.71
C ALA A 43 -11.12 5.64 -3.18
N ALA A 44 -10.76 6.49 -4.13
CA ALA A 44 -9.39 6.57 -4.63
C ALA A 44 -8.43 7.02 -3.52
N LYS A 45 -8.86 7.96 -2.70
CA LYS A 45 -8.04 8.42 -1.59
C LYS A 45 -7.74 7.27 -0.63
N ARG A 46 -8.75 6.47 -0.33
CA ARG A 46 -8.54 5.32 0.56
C ARG A 46 -7.55 4.32 -0.03
N THR A 47 -7.63 4.10 -1.34
CA THR A 47 -6.73 3.19 -2.02
C THR A 47 -5.29 3.73 -1.99
N VAL A 48 -5.13 5.01 -2.25
CA VAL A 48 -3.80 5.63 -2.24
C VAL A 48 -3.23 5.64 -0.82
N ASP A 49 -4.06 5.94 0.17
CA ASP A 49 -3.61 5.95 1.56
C ASP A 49 -3.19 4.55 2.01
N ALA A 50 -3.92 3.52 1.60
CA ALA A 50 -3.56 2.14 1.90
C ALA A 50 -2.23 1.75 1.24
N PHE A 51 -2.02 2.19 0.02
CA PHE A 51 -0.76 1.94 -0.68
C PHE A 51 0.40 2.64 0.05
N LYS A 52 0.18 3.87 0.45
CA LYS A 52 1.18 4.62 1.18
C LYS A 52 1.57 3.91 2.46
N LYS A 53 0.59 3.46 3.22
CA LYS A 53 0.85 2.77 4.47
C LYS A 53 1.62 1.47 4.23
N SER A 54 1.20 0.70 3.25
CA SER A 54 1.89 -0.55 2.91
C SER A 54 3.31 -0.29 2.45
N MET A 55 3.51 0.79 1.71
CA MET A 55 4.84 1.15 1.25
C MET A 55 5.74 1.58 2.41
N GLU A 56 5.18 2.27 3.40
CA GLU A 56 5.95 2.65 4.59
C GLU A 56 6.40 1.40 5.35
N GLU A 57 5.54 0.40 5.44
CA GLU A 57 5.90 -0.85 6.08
C GLU A 57 6.99 -1.59 5.31
N TYR A 58 6.88 -1.56 3.99
CA TYR A 58 7.89 -2.16 3.15
C TYR A 58 9.24 -1.46 3.34
N LEU A 59 9.24 -0.13 3.36
CA LEU A 59 10.47 0.63 3.53
C LEU A 59 11.12 0.38 4.89
N ALA A 60 10.33 0.14 5.91
CA ALA A 60 10.85 -0.15 7.22
C ALA A 60 11.49 -1.54 7.26
N CYS A 61 11.04 -2.42 6.41
CA CYS A 61 11.53 -3.79 6.37
C CYS A 61 12.69 -4.00 5.40
N GLU A 62 12.63 -3.34 4.25
CA GLU A 62 13.60 -3.56 3.18
C GLU A 62 14.95 -2.92 3.49
N LYS A 63 16.01 -3.68 3.36
CA LYS A 63 17.32 -3.17 3.69
C LYS A 63 18.13 -2.69 2.51
N SER A 64 17.76 -3.05 1.31
CA SER A 64 18.51 -2.62 0.13
C SER A 64 18.22 -1.17 -0.18
N SER A 65 19.24 -0.34 -0.21
CA SER A 65 19.01 1.07 -0.50
C SER A 65 18.53 1.31 -1.92
N ALA A 66 18.95 0.46 -2.86
CA ALA A 66 18.46 0.58 -4.23
C ALA A 66 16.96 0.31 -4.29
N LYS A 67 16.49 -0.69 -3.56
CA LYS A 67 15.06 -0.99 -3.54
C LYS A 67 14.29 0.07 -2.80
N GLN A 68 14.85 0.63 -1.75
CA GLN A 68 14.20 1.74 -1.03
C GLN A 68 14.07 2.96 -1.92
N THR A 69 15.09 3.29 -2.67
CA THR A 69 15.04 4.42 -3.59
C THR A 69 13.97 4.22 -4.65
N ALA A 70 13.89 3.02 -5.21
CA ALA A 70 12.88 2.73 -6.22
C ALA A 70 11.47 2.81 -5.63
N ALA A 71 11.30 2.36 -4.39
CA ALA A 71 10.01 2.40 -3.73
C ALA A 71 9.58 3.83 -3.43
N HIS A 72 10.51 4.67 -2.99
CA HIS A 72 10.20 6.08 -2.75
C HIS A 72 9.79 6.77 -4.05
N ALA A 73 10.46 6.47 -5.14
CA ALA A 73 10.13 7.08 -6.43
C ALA A 73 8.73 6.66 -6.87
N GLU A 74 8.37 5.41 -6.65
CA GLU A 74 7.05 4.93 -7.02
C GLU A 74 5.97 5.57 -6.14
N LEU A 75 6.24 5.71 -4.86
CA LEU A 75 5.30 6.33 -3.95
C LEU A 75 5.05 7.78 -4.35
N GLU A 76 6.11 8.52 -4.67
CA GLU A 76 5.96 9.89 -5.11
C GLU A 76 5.16 10.00 -6.39
N LYS A 77 5.40 9.09 -7.32
CA LYS A 77 4.70 9.10 -8.58
C LYS A 77 3.21 8.91 -8.39
N VAL A 78 2.83 7.97 -7.54
CA VAL A 78 1.42 7.73 -7.25
C VAL A 78 0.80 8.93 -6.55
N ALA A 79 1.51 9.49 -5.57
CA ALA A 79 1.00 10.64 -4.83
C ALA A 79 0.82 11.85 -5.74
N ASP A 80 1.78 12.10 -6.62
CA ASP A 80 1.71 13.22 -7.53
C ASP A 80 0.56 13.08 -8.50
N ARG A 81 0.36 11.86 -8.99
CA ARG A 81 -0.74 11.61 -9.91
C ARG A 81 -2.07 11.81 -9.23
N PHE A 82 -2.24 11.26 -8.04
CA PHE A 82 -3.48 11.42 -7.32
C PHE A 82 -3.73 12.88 -7.00
N ASN A 83 -2.71 13.61 -6.57
CA ASN A 83 -2.85 15.03 -6.25
C ASN A 83 -3.25 15.85 -7.47
N ALA A 84 -2.75 15.48 -8.65
CA ALA A 84 -3.15 16.17 -9.88
C ALA A 84 -4.64 15.96 -10.15
N GLU A 85 -5.13 14.73 -9.90
CA GLU A 85 -6.56 14.46 -10.12
C GLU A 85 -7.43 15.15 -9.08
N VAL A 86 -6.94 15.27 -7.85
CA VAL A 86 -7.65 16.02 -6.83
C VAL A 86 -7.79 17.49 -7.22
N ARG A 87 -6.71 18.06 -7.75
CA ARG A 87 -6.77 19.46 -8.22
C ARG A 87 -7.76 19.61 -9.37
N ALA A 88 -7.77 18.66 -10.29
CA ALA A 88 -8.71 18.69 -11.40
C ALA A 88 -10.15 18.59 -10.89
N PHE A 89 -10.38 17.74 -9.89
CA PHE A 89 -11.69 17.60 -9.31
C PHE A 89 -12.15 18.88 -8.64
N LYS A 90 -11.28 19.51 -7.89
CA LYS A 90 -11.63 20.76 -7.21
C LYS A 90 -11.86 21.90 -8.19
N ALA A 91 -11.14 21.90 -9.28
CA ALA A 91 -11.26 22.97 -10.26
C ALA A 91 -12.59 22.96 -10.99
N LYS A 92 -13.24 21.81 -11.05
CA LYS A 92 -14.49 21.75 -11.80
C LYS A 92 -15.68 22.21 -10.98
N GLY A 93 -15.51 22.23 -9.70
CA GLY A 93 -16.61 22.55 -8.85
C GLY A 93 -16.53 23.84 -8.21
#